data_f248c82b3ca9df8f60ed939eb35b835e
#
_entry.id   f248c82b3ca9df8f60ed939eb35b835e
#
_cell.length_a   1.000
_cell.length_b   1.000
_cell.length_c   1.000
_cell.angle_alpha   90.00
_cell.angle_beta   90.00
_cell.angle_gamma   90.00
#
_symmetry.space_group_name_H-M   'P 1'
#
loop_
_entity.id
_entity.type
_entity.pdbx_description
1 polymer ?
#
loop_
_entity_poly.entity_id
_entity_poly.type
_entity_poly.pdbx_seq_one_letter_code
_entity_poly.pdbx_strand_id
1 'polypeptide(L)'
;LKSSSRSGGKIISIHSRKAENEVLDALTRFPAAGIPVLHWFTGNNVQLQKAIDMGCWFSVGPAMIRSKKGRILIGLMPRNRILTESDGPFVKVNNRAALPTDMDIVAKELGKIWALPIKETKHFLLNSFEKLCKSSPLEELA
;
A
#
# COMPACT_ATOMS: atom_id res chain seq x y z
N LEU A 1 -0.78 13.58 -10.77
CA LEU A 1 -2.14 13.08 -11.06
C LEU A 1 -2.69 13.61 -12.38
N LYS A 2 -2.64 14.94 -12.63
CA LYS A 2 -3.16 15.53 -13.87
C LYS A 2 -2.50 14.97 -15.14
N SER A 3 -1.18 14.84 -15.15
CA SER A 3 -0.42 14.25 -16.27
C SER A 3 -0.73 12.77 -16.44
N SER A 4 -0.81 12.00 -15.34
CA SER A 4 -1.14 10.59 -15.36
C SER A 4 -2.56 10.34 -15.90
N SER A 5 -3.54 11.16 -15.48
CA SER A 5 -4.91 11.10 -16.01
C SER A 5 -4.97 11.28 -17.54
N ARG A 6 -4.12 12.18 -18.09
CA ARG A 6 -4.02 12.39 -19.55
C ARG A 6 -3.37 11.21 -20.29
N SER A 7 -2.59 10.40 -19.60
CA SER A 7 -1.84 9.26 -20.16
C SER A 7 -2.55 7.92 -19.98
N GLY A 8 -3.86 7.90 -19.72
CA GLY A 8 -4.66 6.69 -19.60
C GLY A 8 -4.57 5.98 -18.25
N GLY A 9 -4.11 6.68 -17.22
CA GLY A 9 -3.99 6.13 -15.88
C GLY A 9 -2.74 5.25 -15.70
N LYS A 10 -2.28 5.14 -14.45
CA LYS A 10 -1.09 4.36 -14.07
C LYS A 10 -1.28 3.81 -12.67
N ILE A 11 -0.47 2.82 -12.27
CA ILE A 11 -0.27 2.52 -10.85
C ILE A 11 0.61 3.65 -10.28
N ILE A 12 0.13 4.32 -9.23
CA ILE A 12 0.80 5.48 -8.66
C ILE A 12 1.06 5.22 -7.17
N SER A 13 2.33 5.08 -6.80
CA SER A 13 2.72 5.07 -5.38
C SER A 13 2.77 6.50 -4.85
N ILE A 14 2.06 6.77 -3.75
CA ILE A 14 1.86 8.12 -3.22
C ILE A 14 2.26 8.16 -1.74
N HIS A 15 3.21 9.04 -1.42
CA HIS A 15 3.56 9.36 -0.04
C HIS A 15 2.54 10.36 0.51
N SER A 16 1.80 9.97 1.57
CA SER A 16 0.69 10.77 2.12
C SER A 16 0.93 11.26 3.55
N ARG A 17 2.08 10.94 4.14
CA ARG A 17 2.37 11.27 5.54
C ARG A 17 2.27 12.77 5.80
N LYS A 18 1.42 13.16 6.78
CA LYS A 18 1.08 14.55 7.14
C LYS A 18 0.39 15.34 6.02
N ALA A 19 -0.09 14.69 4.98
CA ALA A 19 -0.79 15.31 3.84
C ALA A 19 -1.94 14.40 3.36
N GLU A 20 -2.50 13.59 4.28
CA GLU A 20 -3.52 12.59 3.92
C GLU A 20 -4.76 13.24 3.30
N ASN A 21 -5.25 14.37 3.85
CA ASN A 21 -6.40 15.06 3.30
C ASN A 21 -6.12 15.63 1.90
N GLU A 22 -4.98 16.31 1.75
CA GLU A 22 -4.57 16.90 0.47
C GLU A 22 -4.42 15.84 -0.62
N VAL A 23 -3.87 14.68 -0.27
CA VAL A 23 -3.74 13.55 -1.18
C VAL A 23 -5.11 12.99 -1.56
N LEU A 24 -5.99 12.73 -0.59
CA LEU A 24 -7.34 12.22 -0.85
C LEU A 24 -8.19 13.21 -1.66
N ASP A 25 -8.08 14.51 -1.39
CA ASP A 25 -8.77 15.54 -2.15
C ASP A 25 -8.21 15.67 -3.57
N ALA A 26 -6.90 15.50 -3.76
CA ALA A 26 -6.30 15.46 -5.09
C ALA A 26 -6.74 14.23 -5.88
N LEU A 27 -6.84 13.06 -5.26
CA LEU A 27 -7.37 11.85 -5.88
C LEU A 27 -8.85 12.01 -6.27
N THR A 28 -9.66 12.66 -5.43
CA THR A 28 -11.06 12.98 -5.75
C THR A 28 -11.18 13.87 -7.00
N ARG A 29 -10.26 14.83 -7.16
CA ARG A 29 -10.26 15.74 -8.33
C ARG A 29 -9.75 15.09 -9.61
N PHE A 30 -8.97 14.00 -9.51
CA PHE A 30 -8.39 13.31 -10.66
C PHE A 30 -8.65 11.79 -10.60
N PRO A 31 -9.92 11.34 -10.67
CA PRO A 31 -10.27 9.92 -10.51
C PRO A 31 -9.69 9.03 -11.61
N ALA A 32 -9.45 9.59 -12.80
CA ALA A 32 -8.84 8.87 -13.91
C ALA A 32 -7.30 8.86 -13.89
N ALA A 33 -6.66 9.33 -12.81
CA ALA A 33 -5.19 9.36 -12.74
C ALA A 33 -4.58 7.96 -12.71
N GLY A 34 -5.33 6.96 -12.25
CA GLY A 34 -4.92 5.57 -12.20
C GLY A 34 -5.24 4.93 -10.85
N ILE A 35 -4.52 3.87 -10.52
CA ILE A 35 -4.70 3.10 -9.30
C ILE A 35 -3.75 3.64 -8.22
N PRO A 36 -4.27 4.31 -7.18
CA PRO A 36 -3.43 4.86 -6.13
C PRO A 36 -3.01 3.77 -5.14
N VAL A 37 -1.71 3.70 -4.86
CA VAL A 37 -1.12 2.92 -3.78
C VAL A 37 -0.62 3.90 -2.72
N LEU A 38 -1.29 3.98 -1.59
CA LEU A 38 -0.88 4.85 -0.48
C LEU A 38 0.26 4.18 0.29
N HIS A 39 1.45 4.71 0.08
CA HIS A 39 2.68 4.26 0.71
C HIS A 39 2.72 4.72 2.17
N TRP A 40 3.00 3.78 3.09
CA TRP A 40 3.11 4.04 4.52
C TRP A 40 2.03 4.98 5.07
N PHE A 41 0.76 4.61 4.85
CA PHE A 41 -0.38 5.42 5.26
C PHE A 41 -0.43 5.62 6.79
N THR A 42 -0.52 6.88 7.23
CA THR A 42 -0.50 7.26 8.66
C THR A 42 -1.74 8.06 9.11
N GLY A 43 -2.77 8.13 8.29
CA GLY A 43 -4.00 8.85 8.58
C GLY A 43 -4.78 8.33 9.80
N ASN A 44 -5.94 8.90 10.04
CA ASN A 44 -6.92 8.41 11.01
C ASN A 44 -7.92 7.44 10.35
N ASN A 45 -8.84 6.89 11.16
CA ASN A 45 -9.83 5.91 10.66
C ASN A 45 -10.78 6.51 9.61
N VAL A 46 -11.15 7.79 9.71
CA VAL A 46 -12.02 8.47 8.74
C VAL A 46 -11.30 8.61 7.40
N GLN A 47 -10.04 9.03 7.43
CA GLN A 47 -9.20 9.14 6.24
C GLN A 47 -8.93 7.77 5.61
N LEU A 48 -8.71 6.73 6.44
CA LEU A 48 -8.55 5.37 5.95
C LEU A 48 -9.81 4.88 5.25
N GLN A 49 -10.99 5.09 5.85
CA GLN A 49 -12.26 4.69 5.23
C GLN A 49 -12.47 5.41 3.89
N LYS A 50 -12.24 6.73 3.83
CA LYS A 50 -12.30 7.49 2.57
C LYS A 50 -11.36 6.90 1.51
N ALA A 51 -10.12 6.55 1.88
CA ALA A 51 -9.17 5.93 0.98
C ALA A 51 -9.65 4.55 0.47
N ILE A 52 -10.24 3.73 1.37
CA ILE A 52 -10.81 2.42 1.01
C ILE A 52 -11.96 2.58 0.02
N ASP A 53 -12.88 3.52 0.26
CA ASP A 53 -14.05 3.78 -0.58
C ASP A 53 -13.64 4.30 -1.98
N MET A 54 -12.54 5.04 -2.05
CA MET A 54 -11.93 5.51 -3.30
C MET A 54 -11.16 4.41 -4.06
N GLY A 55 -11.10 3.18 -3.55
CA GLY A 55 -10.40 2.07 -4.20
C GLY A 55 -8.88 2.08 -4.02
N CYS A 56 -8.35 2.87 -3.09
CA CYS A 56 -6.91 2.90 -2.84
C CYS A 56 -6.35 1.55 -2.40
N TRP A 57 -5.12 1.28 -2.81
CA TRP A 57 -4.26 0.22 -2.32
C TRP A 57 -3.33 0.79 -1.25
N PHE A 58 -2.72 -0.10 -0.47
CA PHE A 58 -1.84 0.28 0.63
C PHE A 58 -0.56 -0.53 0.58
N SER A 59 0.60 0.11 0.70
CA SER A 59 1.84 -0.61 0.91
C SER A 59 2.32 -0.47 2.36
N VAL A 60 2.74 -1.60 2.91
CA VAL A 60 3.08 -1.78 4.32
C VAL A 60 4.54 -2.17 4.45
N GLY A 61 5.28 -1.38 5.20
CA GLY A 61 6.70 -1.59 5.45
C GLY A 61 7.05 -1.86 6.90
N PRO A 62 8.35 -2.12 7.19
CA PRO A 62 8.83 -2.44 8.53
C PRO A 62 8.53 -1.37 9.57
N ALA A 63 8.54 -0.09 9.19
CA ALA A 63 8.24 1.00 10.11
C ALA A 63 6.77 1.00 10.54
N MET A 64 5.86 0.70 9.63
CA MET A 64 4.42 0.66 9.89
C MET A 64 4.05 -0.50 10.82
N ILE A 65 4.57 -1.71 10.58
CA ILE A 65 4.29 -2.89 11.41
C ILE A 65 4.85 -2.80 12.83
N ARG A 66 5.90 -1.99 13.05
CA ARG A 66 6.47 -1.76 14.40
C ARG A 66 5.64 -0.81 15.24
N SER A 67 4.84 0.05 14.65
CA SER A 67 4.05 1.04 15.38
C SER A 67 2.67 0.48 15.79
N LYS A 68 2.23 0.78 17.02
CA LYS A 68 0.90 0.38 17.49
C LYS A 68 -0.21 0.93 16.58
N LYS A 69 -0.12 2.20 16.19
CA LYS A 69 -1.07 2.85 15.28
C LYS A 69 -1.08 2.15 13.91
N GLY A 70 0.09 1.86 13.34
CA GLY A 70 0.21 1.17 12.06
C GLY A 70 -0.46 -0.20 12.08
N ARG A 71 -0.24 -1.00 13.13
CA ARG A 71 -0.87 -2.32 13.27
C ARG A 71 -2.40 -2.24 13.32
N ILE A 72 -2.97 -1.22 14.01
CA ILE A 72 -4.42 -0.98 14.03
C ILE A 72 -4.92 -0.64 12.63
N LEU A 73 -4.28 0.29 11.93
CA LEU A 73 -4.66 0.67 10.56
C LEU A 73 -4.59 -0.52 9.59
N ILE A 74 -3.52 -1.33 9.67
CA ILE A 74 -3.37 -2.54 8.85
C ILE A 74 -4.52 -3.53 9.09
N GLY A 75 -4.96 -3.68 10.32
CA GLY A 75 -6.10 -4.55 10.66
C GLY A 75 -7.42 -4.10 10.04
N LEU A 76 -7.55 -2.80 9.73
CA LEU A 76 -8.74 -2.21 9.10
C LEU A 76 -8.64 -2.14 7.56
N MET A 77 -7.45 -2.27 7.00
CA MET A 77 -7.24 -2.25 5.54
C MET A 77 -7.78 -3.51 4.87
N PRO A 78 -8.33 -3.43 3.65
CA PRO A 78 -8.75 -4.60 2.89
C PRO A 78 -7.55 -5.45 2.51
N ARG A 79 -7.50 -6.69 3.01
CA ARG A 79 -6.35 -7.61 2.84
C ARG A 79 -5.94 -7.79 1.37
N ASN A 80 -6.91 -7.83 0.46
CA ASN A 80 -6.72 -8.01 -0.97
C ASN A 80 -6.25 -6.74 -1.71
N ARG A 81 -5.93 -5.68 -0.99
CA ARG A 81 -5.34 -4.43 -1.49
C ARG A 81 -4.10 -4.02 -0.68
N ILE A 82 -3.49 -4.96 0.03
CA ILE A 82 -2.24 -4.73 0.75
C ILE A 82 -1.06 -5.30 -0.05
N LEU A 83 -0.01 -4.51 -0.14
CA LEU A 83 1.29 -4.83 -0.69
C LEU A 83 2.36 -4.69 0.40
N THR A 84 3.55 -5.20 0.15
CA THR A 84 4.71 -4.97 1.02
C THR A 84 5.70 -4.01 0.37
N GLU A 85 6.40 -3.24 1.21
CA GLU A 85 7.46 -2.32 0.78
C GLU A 85 8.61 -2.32 1.77
N SER A 86 9.83 -2.06 1.29
CA SER A 86 11.01 -1.90 2.16
C SER A 86 11.18 -0.48 2.67
N ASP A 87 10.83 0.49 1.84
CA ASP A 87 11.10 1.92 2.05
C ASP A 87 12.58 2.19 2.38
N GLY A 88 13.48 1.34 1.86
CA GLY A 88 14.92 1.56 1.97
C GLY A 88 15.39 2.64 0.99
N PRO A 89 16.37 3.45 1.37
CA PRO A 89 17.19 3.40 2.59
C PRO A 89 16.61 4.16 3.79
N PHE A 90 15.39 4.73 3.68
CA PHE A 90 14.78 5.59 4.70
C PHE A 90 14.35 4.81 5.95
N VAL A 91 14.06 3.53 5.81
CA VAL A 91 13.74 2.61 6.90
C VAL A 91 14.90 1.66 7.15
N LYS A 92 15.16 1.35 8.43
CA LYS A 92 16.18 0.41 8.84
C LYS A 92 15.59 -0.90 9.37
N VAL A 93 16.22 -2.01 9.01
CA VAL A 93 16.03 -3.34 9.57
C VAL A 93 17.37 -3.85 10.03
N ASN A 94 17.47 -4.31 11.29
CA ASN A 94 18.74 -4.80 11.88
C ASN A 94 19.91 -3.80 11.72
N ASN A 95 19.66 -2.52 12.00
CA ASN A 95 20.65 -1.42 11.92
C ASN A 95 21.22 -1.12 10.52
N ARG A 96 20.69 -1.72 9.46
CA ARG A 96 21.01 -1.39 8.06
C ARG A 96 19.77 -0.93 7.30
N ALA A 97 19.99 -0.34 6.13
CA ALA A 97 18.89 -0.01 5.21
C ALA A 97 18.04 -1.26 4.93
N ALA A 98 16.71 -1.09 4.96
CA ALA A 98 15.79 -2.17 4.63
C ALA A 98 15.92 -2.55 3.15
N LEU A 99 15.91 -3.84 2.85
CA LEU A 99 15.99 -4.41 1.51
C LEU A 99 14.69 -5.13 1.13
N PRO A 100 14.42 -5.35 -0.14
CA PRO A 100 13.28 -6.17 -0.57
C PRO A 100 13.26 -7.58 0.06
N THR A 101 14.44 -8.16 0.33
CA THR A 101 14.58 -9.46 1.01
C THR A 101 14.12 -9.46 2.47
N ASP A 102 13.99 -8.29 3.10
CA ASP A 102 13.47 -8.18 4.47
C ASP A 102 11.94 -8.28 4.55
N MET A 103 11.26 -8.37 3.42
CA MET A 103 9.78 -8.39 3.39
C MET A 103 9.18 -9.63 4.02
N ASP A 104 9.95 -10.68 4.23
CA ASP A 104 9.55 -11.83 5.05
C ASP A 104 9.21 -11.44 6.49
N ILE A 105 9.87 -10.42 7.06
CA ILE A 105 9.57 -9.88 8.38
C ILE A 105 8.18 -9.23 8.36
N VAL A 106 7.90 -8.45 7.32
CA VAL A 106 6.59 -7.80 7.15
C VAL A 106 5.49 -8.84 6.97
N ALA A 107 5.70 -9.84 6.12
CA ALA A 107 4.74 -10.91 5.89
C ALA A 107 4.44 -11.71 7.17
N LYS A 108 5.44 -12.01 7.99
CA LYS A 108 5.25 -12.67 9.29
C LYS A 108 4.37 -11.86 10.24
N GLU A 109 4.60 -10.56 10.34
CA GLU A 109 3.81 -9.68 11.20
C GLU A 109 2.39 -9.47 10.67
N LEU A 110 2.21 -9.37 9.35
CA LEU A 110 0.88 -9.36 8.72
C LEU A 110 0.11 -10.64 9.04
N GLY A 111 0.77 -11.80 8.97
CA GLY A 111 0.18 -13.08 9.36
C GLY A 111 -0.36 -13.08 10.79
N LYS A 112 0.38 -12.48 11.74
CA LYS A 112 -0.08 -12.33 13.13
C LYS A 112 -1.31 -11.42 13.22
N ILE A 113 -1.32 -10.29 12.48
CA ILE A 113 -2.46 -9.35 12.47
C ILE A 113 -3.71 -10.01 11.86
N TRP A 114 -3.53 -10.83 10.83
CA TRP A 114 -4.62 -11.47 10.10
C TRP A 114 -5.04 -12.84 10.68
N ALA A 115 -4.32 -13.33 11.70
CA ALA A 115 -4.45 -14.67 12.23
C ALA A 115 -4.34 -15.77 11.15
N LEU A 116 -3.34 -15.62 10.26
CA LEU A 116 -3.03 -16.53 9.16
C LEU A 116 -1.63 -17.13 9.28
N PRO A 117 -1.43 -18.38 8.85
CA PRO A 117 -0.10 -18.95 8.67
C PRO A 117 0.72 -18.16 7.65
N ILE A 118 2.04 -18.14 7.82
CA ILE A 118 2.96 -17.38 6.95
C ILE A 118 2.81 -17.77 5.46
N LYS A 119 2.59 -19.03 5.16
CA LYS A 119 2.41 -19.52 3.79
C LYS A 119 1.17 -18.90 3.13
N GLU A 120 0.06 -18.89 3.85
CA GLU A 120 -1.19 -18.28 3.38
C GLU A 120 -1.05 -16.77 3.26
N THR A 121 -0.39 -16.12 4.23
CA THR A 121 -0.13 -14.68 4.18
C THR A 121 0.67 -14.30 2.94
N LYS A 122 1.75 -15.03 2.62
CA LYS A 122 2.54 -14.82 1.40
C LYS A 122 1.71 -15.02 0.14
N HIS A 123 0.83 -16.03 0.11
CA HIS A 123 -0.06 -16.27 -1.01
C HIS A 123 -1.06 -15.11 -1.22
N PHE A 124 -1.65 -14.59 -0.13
CA PHE A 124 -2.50 -13.40 -0.18
C PHE A 124 -1.75 -12.18 -0.76
N LEU A 125 -0.53 -11.92 -0.31
CA LEU A 125 0.29 -10.81 -0.79
C LEU A 125 0.63 -10.94 -2.27
N LEU A 126 0.98 -12.14 -2.73
CA LEU A 126 1.24 -12.43 -4.13
C LEU A 126 -0.01 -12.20 -4.99
N ASN A 127 -1.14 -12.76 -4.57
CA ASN A 127 -2.42 -12.57 -5.27
C ASN A 127 -2.83 -11.08 -5.35
N SER A 128 -2.58 -10.32 -4.28
CA SER A 128 -2.82 -8.87 -4.28
C SER A 128 -1.95 -8.16 -5.31
N PHE A 129 -0.67 -8.50 -5.38
CA PHE A 129 0.25 -7.94 -6.37
C PHE A 129 -0.15 -8.29 -7.80
N GLU A 130 -0.44 -9.56 -8.09
CA GLU A 130 -0.91 -10.01 -9.41
C GLU A 130 -2.21 -9.32 -9.83
N LYS A 131 -3.15 -9.17 -8.88
CA LYS A 131 -4.40 -8.44 -9.13
C LYS A 131 -4.14 -6.97 -9.49
N LEU A 132 -3.23 -6.31 -8.78
CA LEU A 132 -2.85 -4.93 -9.09
C LEU A 132 -2.24 -4.82 -10.49
N CYS A 133 -1.31 -5.72 -10.83
CA CYS A 133 -0.67 -5.74 -12.15
C CYS A 133 -1.71 -5.91 -13.27
N LYS A 134 -2.64 -6.87 -13.15
CA LYS A 134 -3.72 -7.11 -14.13
C LYS A 134 -4.72 -5.95 -14.24
N SER A 135 -4.84 -5.12 -13.20
CA SER A 135 -5.71 -3.94 -13.22
C SER A 135 -5.04 -2.72 -13.86
N SER A 136 -3.77 -2.83 -14.25
CA SER A 136 -3.04 -1.75 -14.93
C SER A 136 -3.36 -1.74 -16.42
N PRO A 137 -3.62 -0.57 -17.05
CA PRO A 137 -3.90 -0.48 -18.48
C PRO A 137 -2.70 -0.81 -19.39
N LEU A 138 -1.59 -1.31 -18.86
CA LEU A 138 -0.41 -1.68 -19.61
C LEU A 138 -0.52 -3.02 -20.36
N GLU A 139 -1.55 -3.84 -20.11
CA GLU A 139 -1.74 -5.12 -20.84
C GLU A 139 -2.25 -4.94 -22.27
N GLU A 140 -2.72 -3.76 -22.69
CA GLU A 140 -3.16 -3.50 -24.05
C GLU A 140 -2.03 -3.12 -25.05
N LEU A 141 -0.78 -3.10 -24.59
CA LEU A 141 0.40 -2.68 -25.40
C LEU A 141 1.41 -3.80 -25.67
N ALA A 142 1.06 -5.07 -25.37
CA ALA A 142 1.93 -6.22 -25.63
C ALA A 142 1.45 -7.07 -26.81
#